data_9d2cac13e9bfd539ffc5ed03090631e8
#
_entry.id   9d2cac13e9bfd539ffc5ed03090631e8
#
_cell.length_a   1.000
_cell.length_b   1.000
_cell.length_c   1.000
_cell.angle_alpha   90.00
_cell.angle_beta   90.00
_cell.angle_gamma   90.00
#
_symmetry.space_group_name_H-M   'P 1'
#
loop_
_entity.id
_entity.type
_entity.pdbx_description
1 polymer ?
#
loop_
_entity_poly.entity_id
_entity_poly.type
_entity_poly.pdbx_seq_one_letter_code
_entity_poly.pdbx_strand_id
1 'polypeptide(L)'
;IATHSSLVCSRLGLGAAILLGAQDEDPIKLSSLSQDTADFFMKAPNSAVLEFVLSKTNILVEGDAEFILMPTFFEKVKGCKLDEVKVNVISIGGLSFPRYLEIAKLLNIKTAVITDNDGDKKTCCEDRYSQFGPVDNIEVFFDGDDARSTFEICVYQDNTAQCDKLFAEGRRSLTVQDYMLKNKSQAAFVLASKASDEIVAPSY
;
A
#
# COMPACT_ATOMS: atom_id res chain seq x y z
N ILE A 1 -16.36 -18.09 -18.43
CA ILE A 1 -16.17 -18.59 -17.05
C ILE A 1 -16.40 -17.40 -16.12
N ALA A 2 -17.32 -17.52 -15.16
CA ALA A 2 -17.48 -16.57 -14.08
C ALA A 2 -16.71 -17.10 -12.85
N THR A 3 -15.87 -16.27 -12.24
CA THR A 3 -15.04 -16.66 -11.09
C THR A 3 -14.66 -15.46 -10.23
N HIS A 4 -14.40 -15.70 -8.98
CA HIS A 4 -13.74 -14.77 -8.04
C HIS A 4 -12.38 -15.31 -7.56
N SER A 5 -11.88 -16.37 -8.19
CA SER A 5 -10.58 -16.96 -7.86
C SER A 5 -9.44 -16.22 -8.53
N SER A 6 -8.54 -15.64 -7.74
CA SER A 6 -7.32 -14.98 -8.22
C SER A 6 -6.45 -15.90 -9.07
N LEU A 7 -6.36 -17.18 -8.70
CA LEU A 7 -5.60 -18.19 -9.44
C LEU A 7 -6.20 -18.43 -10.84
N VAL A 8 -7.51 -18.49 -10.96
CA VAL A 8 -8.18 -18.67 -12.26
C VAL A 8 -8.01 -17.40 -13.10
N CYS A 9 -8.22 -16.24 -12.54
CA CYS A 9 -8.05 -14.96 -13.24
C CYS A 9 -6.63 -14.77 -13.77
N SER A 10 -5.61 -15.09 -12.99
CA SER A 10 -4.21 -14.98 -13.42
C SER A 10 -3.85 -15.94 -14.55
N ARG A 11 -4.57 -17.08 -14.69
CA ARG A 11 -4.36 -18.06 -15.74
C ARG A 11 -5.13 -17.80 -17.04
N LEU A 12 -6.23 -17.08 -16.96
CA LEU A 12 -7.08 -16.78 -18.13
C LEU A 12 -6.70 -15.51 -18.87
N GLY A 13 -5.86 -14.68 -18.30
CA GLY A 13 -5.43 -13.41 -18.87
C GLY A 13 -6.41 -12.26 -18.59
N LEU A 14 -5.91 -11.21 -17.95
CA LEU A 14 -6.72 -10.03 -17.59
C LEU A 14 -7.27 -9.29 -18.81
N GLY A 15 -6.56 -9.27 -19.93
CA GLY A 15 -7.02 -8.61 -21.15
C GLY A 15 -8.32 -9.16 -21.74
N ALA A 16 -8.67 -10.43 -21.41
CA ALA A 16 -9.94 -11.04 -21.79
C ALA A 16 -11.01 -10.97 -20.68
N ALA A 17 -10.66 -10.43 -19.51
CA ALA A 17 -11.57 -10.38 -18.38
C ALA A 17 -12.59 -9.25 -18.54
N ILE A 18 -13.81 -9.56 -18.10
CA ILE A 18 -14.89 -8.60 -17.96
C ILE A 18 -15.24 -8.54 -16.48
N LEU A 19 -15.13 -7.38 -15.89
CA LEU A 19 -15.61 -7.14 -14.54
C LEU A 19 -17.10 -6.84 -14.57
N LEU A 20 -17.85 -7.63 -13.83
CA LEU A 20 -19.26 -7.36 -13.60
C LEU A 20 -19.33 -6.46 -12.37
N GLY A 21 -19.68 -5.20 -12.58
CA GLY A 21 -19.85 -4.21 -11.50
C GLY A 21 -20.91 -4.63 -10.48
N ALA A 22 -20.85 -4.07 -9.28
CA ALA A 22 -21.92 -4.15 -8.30
C ALA A 22 -23.03 -3.20 -8.74
N GLN A 23 -24.25 -3.74 -8.90
CA GLN A 23 -25.52 -3.03 -9.14
C GLN A 23 -25.42 -1.73 -9.99
N ASP A 24 -25.93 -1.78 -11.20
CA ASP A 24 -26.16 -0.64 -12.11
C ASP A 24 -24.93 -0.05 -12.84
N GLU A 25 -23.75 -0.67 -12.76
CA GLU A 25 -22.59 -0.26 -13.56
C GLU A 25 -22.44 -1.18 -14.79
N ASP A 26 -22.14 -0.58 -15.94
CA ASP A 26 -21.85 -1.33 -17.16
C ASP A 26 -20.63 -2.26 -16.97
N PRO A 27 -20.64 -3.46 -17.57
CA PRO A 27 -19.51 -4.38 -17.52
C PRO A 27 -18.23 -3.74 -18.09
N ILE A 28 -17.16 -3.71 -17.31
CA ILE A 28 -15.89 -3.09 -17.70
C ILE A 28 -14.95 -4.15 -18.28
N LYS A 29 -14.45 -3.89 -19.49
CA LYS A 29 -13.45 -4.73 -20.13
C LYS A 29 -12.05 -4.30 -19.73
N LEU A 30 -11.26 -5.23 -19.21
CA LEU A 30 -9.84 -4.97 -18.89
C LEU A 30 -8.93 -4.96 -20.14
N SER A 31 -9.48 -5.13 -21.33
CA SER A 31 -8.74 -4.97 -22.60
C SER A 31 -8.24 -3.55 -22.87
N SER A 32 -8.70 -2.57 -22.10
CA SER A 32 -8.21 -1.17 -22.17
C SER A 32 -6.92 -0.93 -21.37
N LEU A 33 -6.45 -1.92 -20.58
CA LEU A 33 -5.14 -1.85 -19.93
C LEU A 33 -4.01 -1.90 -20.94
N SER A 34 -2.89 -1.28 -20.63
CA SER A 34 -1.67 -1.45 -21.41
C SER A 34 -1.27 -2.93 -21.44
N GLN A 35 -0.69 -3.37 -22.57
CA GLN A 35 -0.24 -4.75 -22.72
C GLN A 35 0.78 -5.13 -21.64
N ASP A 36 1.66 -4.19 -21.27
CA ASP A 36 2.67 -4.38 -20.23
C ASP A 36 2.05 -4.63 -18.85
N THR A 37 1.02 -3.87 -18.49
CA THR A 37 0.27 -4.06 -17.23
C THR A 37 -0.48 -5.39 -17.22
N ALA A 38 -1.14 -5.74 -18.31
CA ALA A 38 -1.83 -7.02 -18.43
C ALA A 38 -0.85 -8.21 -18.33
N ASP A 39 0.27 -8.15 -19.04
CA ASP A 39 1.31 -9.18 -19.02
C ASP A 39 1.96 -9.32 -17.64
N PHE A 40 2.16 -8.21 -16.93
CA PHE A 40 2.68 -8.22 -15.56
C PHE A 40 1.78 -9.04 -14.64
N PHE A 41 0.48 -8.70 -14.58
CA PHE A 41 -0.45 -9.41 -13.69
C PHE A 41 -0.68 -10.86 -14.06
N MET A 42 -0.49 -11.23 -15.33
CA MET A 42 -0.50 -12.64 -15.75
C MET A 42 0.73 -13.41 -15.24
N LYS A 43 1.88 -12.76 -15.14
CA LYS A 43 3.15 -13.39 -14.74
C LYS A 43 3.43 -13.29 -13.25
N ALA A 44 2.87 -12.30 -12.55
CA ALA A 44 3.08 -12.09 -11.13
C ALA A 44 2.30 -13.13 -10.29
N PRO A 45 2.98 -14.06 -9.60
CA PRO A 45 2.32 -15.23 -8.98
C PRO A 45 1.44 -14.86 -7.77
N ASN A 46 1.71 -13.74 -7.13
CA ASN A 46 1.05 -13.31 -5.88
C ASN A 46 0.43 -11.93 -6.01
N SER A 47 0.00 -11.53 -7.20
CA SER A 47 -0.65 -10.24 -7.35
C SER A 47 -2.04 -10.24 -6.72
N ALA A 48 -2.31 -9.26 -5.86
CA ALA A 48 -3.61 -9.03 -5.25
C ALA A 48 -4.57 -8.26 -6.20
N VAL A 49 -4.39 -8.41 -7.51
CA VAL A 49 -5.15 -7.63 -8.50
C VAL A 49 -6.66 -7.89 -8.41
N LEU A 50 -7.07 -9.13 -8.15
CA LEU A 50 -8.49 -9.43 -8.00
C LEU A 50 -9.08 -8.80 -6.74
N GLU A 51 -8.35 -8.87 -5.64
CA GLU A 51 -8.71 -8.22 -4.38
C GLU A 51 -8.84 -6.72 -4.58
N PHE A 52 -7.88 -6.11 -5.28
CA PHE A 52 -7.89 -4.70 -5.63
C PHE A 52 -9.12 -4.29 -6.45
N VAL A 53 -9.43 -5.02 -7.53
CA VAL A 53 -10.54 -4.65 -8.42
C VAL A 53 -11.92 -4.93 -7.83
N LEU A 54 -12.04 -5.85 -6.87
CA LEU A 54 -13.28 -6.14 -6.17
C LEU A 54 -13.55 -5.15 -5.00
N SER A 55 -12.56 -4.39 -4.60
CA SER A 55 -12.67 -3.38 -3.54
C SER A 55 -12.94 -2.01 -4.14
N LYS A 56 -13.84 -1.23 -3.51
CA LYS A 56 -14.15 0.14 -3.96
C LYS A 56 -13.15 1.18 -3.49
N THR A 57 -12.45 0.90 -2.40
CA THR A 57 -11.46 1.80 -1.79
C THR A 57 -10.29 0.98 -1.31
N ASN A 58 -9.09 1.34 -1.76
CA ASN A 58 -7.86 0.64 -1.42
C ASN A 58 -6.78 1.60 -0.92
N ILE A 59 -5.98 1.11 0.02
CA ILE A 59 -4.70 1.69 0.41
C ILE A 59 -3.62 0.72 -0.07
N LEU A 60 -2.78 1.15 -0.97
CA LEU A 60 -1.65 0.38 -1.46
C LEU A 60 -0.40 0.78 -0.68
N VAL A 61 0.33 -0.21 -0.19
CA VAL A 61 1.57 -0.04 0.58
C VAL A 61 2.70 -0.88 -0.02
N GLU A 62 3.95 -0.50 0.27
CA GLU A 62 5.10 -1.18 -0.32
C GLU A 62 5.34 -2.56 0.26
N GLY A 63 5.22 -2.71 1.57
CA GLY A 63 5.63 -3.92 2.26
C GLY A 63 4.81 -4.29 3.48
N ASP A 64 5.34 -5.26 4.21
CA ASP A 64 4.65 -5.85 5.36
C ASP A 64 4.61 -4.91 6.57
N ALA A 65 5.59 -4.01 6.72
CA ALA A 65 5.63 -3.11 7.88
C ALA A 65 4.46 -2.14 7.84
N GLU A 66 4.25 -1.50 6.70
CA GLU A 66 3.12 -0.61 6.46
C GLU A 66 1.80 -1.37 6.59
N PHE A 67 1.70 -2.56 5.97
CA PHE A 67 0.51 -3.40 6.04
C PHE A 67 0.11 -3.74 7.49
N ILE A 68 1.09 -4.09 8.33
CA ILE A 68 0.87 -4.44 9.73
C ILE A 68 0.43 -3.24 10.57
N LEU A 69 1.02 -2.06 10.34
CA LEU A 69 0.74 -0.85 11.12
C LEU A 69 -0.48 -0.07 10.63
N MET A 70 -0.87 -0.24 9.36
CA MET A 70 -1.96 0.52 8.75
C MET A 70 -3.28 0.45 9.52
N PRO A 71 -3.77 -0.70 9.99
CA PRO A 71 -5.01 -0.76 10.77
C PRO A 71 -4.97 0.10 12.02
N THR A 72 -3.83 0.08 12.75
CA THR A 72 -3.65 0.90 13.96
C THR A 72 -3.63 2.39 13.63
N PHE A 73 -2.88 2.79 12.62
CA PHE A 73 -2.77 4.19 12.22
C PHE A 73 -4.08 4.72 11.65
N PHE A 74 -4.76 3.93 10.84
CA PHE A 74 -6.06 4.30 10.28
C PHE A 74 -7.10 4.54 11.38
N GLU A 75 -7.21 3.62 12.34
CA GLU A 75 -8.15 3.76 13.47
C GLU A 75 -7.85 5.03 14.29
N LYS A 76 -6.57 5.35 14.52
CA LYS A 76 -6.17 6.57 15.23
C LYS A 76 -6.52 7.86 14.49
N VAL A 77 -6.31 7.89 13.18
CA VAL A 77 -6.52 9.09 12.35
C VAL A 77 -8.01 9.29 12.03
N LYS A 78 -8.74 8.19 11.75
CA LYS A 78 -10.14 8.25 11.30
C LYS A 78 -11.16 7.97 12.40
N GLY A 79 -10.74 7.42 13.55
CA GLY A 79 -11.64 7.06 14.66
C GLY A 79 -12.57 5.87 14.36
N CYS A 80 -12.30 5.10 13.30
CA CYS A 80 -13.04 3.92 12.89
C CYS A 80 -12.11 2.87 12.28
N LYS A 81 -12.53 1.61 12.25
CA LYS A 81 -11.75 0.53 11.67
C LYS A 81 -11.90 0.50 10.15
N LEU A 82 -10.87 -0.03 9.46
CA LEU A 82 -10.84 -0.22 8.00
C LEU A 82 -12.08 -0.99 7.50
N ASP A 83 -12.44 -2.08 8.18
CA ASP A 83 -13.57 -2.92 7.79
C ASP A 83 -14.93 -2.20 7.90
N GLU A 84 -15.09 -1.30 8.87
CA GLU A 84 -16.34 -0.53 9.07
C GLU A 84 -16.61 0.39 7.87
N VAL A 85 -15.56 0.89 7.24
CA VAL A 85 -15.65 1.79 6.09
C VAL A 85 -15.29 1.10 4.76
N LYS A 86 -15.08 -0.21 4.79
CA LYS A 86 -14.78 -1.05 3.61
C LYS A 86 -13.55 -0.58 2.84
N VAL A 87 -12.52 -0.15 3.55
CA VAL A 87 -11.21 0.18 3.00
C VAL A 87 -10.32 -1.05 3.09
N ASN A 88 -9.74 -1.45 1.97
CA ASN A 88 -8.83 -2.57 1.89
C ASN A 88 -7.37 -2.09 1.85
N VAL A 89 -6.48 -2.77 2.56
CA VAL A 89 -5.04 -2.49 2.53
C VAL A 89 -4.35 -3.62 1.77
N ILE A 90 -3.53 -3.26 0.80
CA ILE A 90 -2.84 -4.23 -0.06
C ILE A 90 -1.34 -3.92 -0.05
N SER A 91 -0.53 -4.88 0.42
CA SER A 91 0.92 -4.85 0.23
C SER A 91 1.25 -5.41 -1.14
N ILE A 92 1.87 -4.58 -1.99
CA ILE A 92 2.11 -4.93 -3.38
C ILE A 92 3.55 -5.38 -3.68
N GLY A 93 4.46 -5.27 -2.71
CA GLY A 93 5.86 -5.70 -2.85
C GLY A 93 6.61 -4.92 -3.94
N GLY A 94 7.17 -3.76 -3.60
CA GLY A 94 8.04 -2.97 -4.48
C GLY A 94 7.31 -2.08 -5.49
N LEU A 95 7.96 -1.80 -6.63
CA LEU A 95 7.65 -0.69 -7.55
C LEU A 95 6.47 -0.90 -8.51
N SER A 96 5.51 -1.75 -8.21
CA SER A 96 4.38 -2.06 -9.11
C SER A 96 3.16 -1.13 -8.96
N PHE A 97 3.22 -0.10 -8.11
CA PHE A 97 2.14 0.89 -7.94
C PHE A 97 1.58 1.45 -9.26
N PRO A 98 2.39 1.91 -10.24
CA PRO A 98 1.85 2.46 -11.47
C PRO A 98 0.88 1.52 -12.20
N ARG A 99 1.09 0.20 -12.12
CA ARG A 99 0.22 -0.80 -12.76
C ARG A 99 -1.13 -0.90 -12.07
N TYR A 100 -1.16 -0.83 -10.74
CA TYR A 100 -2.41 -0.75 -9.98
C TYR A 100 -3.13 0.58 -10.21
N LEU A 101 -2.38 1.68 -10.33
CA LEU A 101 -2.95 2.99 -10.60
C LEU A 101 -3.53 3.09 -12.02
N GLU A 102 -2.99 2.38 -13.01
CA GLU A 102 -3.60 2.26 -14.33
C GLU A 102 -4.99 1.59 -14.23
N ILE A 103 -5.09 0.51 -13.44
CA ILE A 103 -6.38 -0.13 -13.17
C ILE A 103 -7.31 0.81 -12.40
N ALA A 104 -6.81 1.48 -11.34
CA ALA A 104 -7.58 2.43 -10.54
C ALA A 104 -8.22 3.51 -11.40
N LYS A 105 -7.44 4.09 -12.33
CA LYS A 105 -7.90 5.11 -13.27
C LYS A 105 -8.95 4.57 -14.23
N LEU A 106 -8.73 3.36 -14.78
CA LEU A 106 -9.67 2.73 -15.71
C LEU A 106 -11.01 2.39 -15.06
N LEU A 107 -10.97 1.89 -13.81
CA LEU A 107 -12.16 1.38 -13.10
C LEU A 107 -12.75 2.39 -12.11
N ASN A 108 -12.19 3.59 -12.04
CA ASN A 108 -12.57 4.62 -11.08
C ASN A 108 -12.55 4.12 -9.61
N ILE A 109 -11.55 3.31 -9.25
CA ILE A 109 -11.39 2.77 -7.91
C ILE A 109 -10.68 3.82 -7.04
N LYS A 110 -11.25 4.18 -5.90
CA LYS A 110 -10.58 5.06 -4.94
C LYS A 110 -9.33 4.40 -4.39
N THR A 111 -8.19 5.02 -4.62
CA THR A 111 -6.88 4.43 -4.29
C THR A 111 -5.96 5.46 -3.66
N ALA A 112 -5.52 5.17 -2.45
CA ALA A 112 -4.41 5.85 -1.80
C ALA A 112 -3.15 4.99 -1.96
N VAL A 113 -2.02 5.62 -2.27
CA VAL A 113 -0.70 4.99 -2.27
C VAL A 113 0.11 5.58 -1.15
N ILE A 114 0.73 4.75 -0.32
CA ILE A 114 1.74 5.16 0.66
C ILE A 114 3.07 4.58 0.21
N THR A 115 4.02 5.44 -0.10
CA THR A 115 5.31 5.07 -0.70
C THR A 115 6.46 5.80 -0.05
N ASP A 116 7.63 5.17 -0.05
CA ASP A 116 8.88 5.77 0.40
C ASP A 116 9.38 6.81 -0.62
N ASN A 117 10.05 7.86 -0.13
CA ASN A 117 10.68 8.83 -1.02
C ASN A 117 12.12 8.44 -1.42
N ASP A 118 12.67 7.38 -0.79
CA ASP A 118 14.01 6.83 -1.05
C ASP A 118 15.16 7.88 -1.02
N GLY A 119 14.95 9.02 -0.35
CA GLY A 119 15.89 10.12 -0.28
C GLY A 119 15.92 11.05 -1.50
N ASP A 120 15.00 10.88 -2.43
CA ASP A 120 14.78 11.73 -3.61
C ASP A 120 13.28 11.76 -3.97
N LYS A 121 12.50 12.50 -3.18
CA LYS A 121 11.05 12.61 -3.38
C LYS A 121 10.67 13.05 -4.78
N LYS A 122 11.51 13.89 -5.41
CA LYS A 122 11.21 14.39 -6.74
C LYS A 122 11.18 13.26 -7.76
N THR A 123 12.23 12.45 -7.83
CA THR A 123 12.34 11.36 -8.79
C THR A 123 11.46 10.17 -8.39
N CYS A 124 11.49 9.79 -7.09
CA CYS A 124 10.83 8.59 -6.62
C CYS A 124 9.31 8.73 -6.45
N CYS A 125 8.83 9.95 -6.21
CA CYS A 125 7.40 10.20 -5.97
C CYS A 125 6.79 11.16 -7.00
N GLU A 126 7.22 12.43 -7.03
CA GLU A 126 6.58 13.46 -7.85
C GLU A 126 6.62 13.14 -9.35
N ASP A 127 7.80 12.87 -9.90
CA ASP A 127 7.97 12.58 -11.33
C ASP A 127 7.35 11.21 -11.69
N ARG A 128 7.57 10.19 -10.85
CA ARG A 128 7.08 8.82 -11.07
C ARG A 128 5.56 8.75 -11.17
N TYR A 129 4.84 9.49 -10.31
CA TYR A 129 3.38 9.43 -10.25
C TYR A 129 2.69 10.60 -10.95
N SER A 130 3.44 11.50 -11.59
CA SER A 130 2.91 12.70 -12.28
C SER A 130 1.80 12.39 -13.30
N GLN A 131 1.89 11.26 -13.99
CA GLN A 131 0.89 10.81 -14.98
C GLN A 131 -0.46 10.38 -14.37
N PHE A 132 -0.51 10.17 -13.05
CA PHE A 132 -1.71 9.76 -12.33
C PHE A 132 -2.36 10.90 -11.53
N GLY A 133 -1.81 12.10 -11.55
CA GLY A 133 -2.36 13.26 -10.86
C GLY A 133 -2.69 14.41 -11.81
N PRO A 134 -3.58 15.34 -11.43
CA PRO A 134 -4.61 15.15 -10.42
C PRO A 134 -5.83 14.41 -10.99
N VAL A 135 -6.21 13.32 -10.38
CA VAL A 135 -7.48 12.62 -10.64
C VAL A 135 -8.19 12.38 -9.31
N ASP A 136 -9.50 12.52 -9.28
CA ASP A 136 -10.29 12.54 -8.03
C ASP A 136 -10.27 11.22 -7.24
N ASN A 137 -9.85 10.14 -7.86
CA ASN A 137 -9.87 8.82 -7.25
C ASN A 137 -8.48 8.27 -6.89
N ILE A 138 -7.39 9.02 -7.13
CA ILE A 138 -6.02 8.57 -6.82
C ILE A 138 -5.29 9.65 -6.01
N GLU A 139 -4.74 9.25 -4.88
CA GLU A 139 -3.88 10.07 -4.05
C GLU A 139 -2.58 9.32 -3.72
N VAL A 140 -1.45 10.03 -3.73
CA VAL A 140 -0.13 9.45 -3.40
C VAL A 140 0.45 10.22 -2.23
N PHE A 141 0.78 9.49 -1.17
CA PHE A 141 1.31 10.02 0.09
C PHE A 141 2.75 9.56 0.27
N PHE A 142 3.62 10.49 0.62
CA PHE A 142 5.04 10.27 0.93
C PHE A 142 5.55 11.41 1.82
N ASP A 143 6.61 11.14 2.58
CA ASP A 143 7.21 12.20 3.40
C ASP A 143 7.93 13.23 2.52
N GLY A 144 7.68 14.50 2.79
CA GLY A 144 8.27 15.62 2.05
C GLY A 144 9.73 15.90 2.39
N ASP A 145 10.29 15.25 3.41
CA ASP A 145 11.70 15.38 3.83
C ASP A 145 12.50 14.18 3.32
N ASP A 146 13.46 14.42 2.41
CA ASP A 146 14.33 13.39 1.86
C ASP A 146 15.18 12.67 2.93
N ALA A 147 15.40 13.29 4.11
CA ALA A 147 16.05 12.63 5.23
C ALA A 147 15.16 11.59 5.93
N ARG A 148 13.86 11.64 5.73
CA ARG A 148 12.86 10.68 6.22
C ARG A 148 12.50 9.69 5.10
N SER A 149 13.52 9.03 4.57
CA SER A 149 13.48 8.35 3.28
C SER A 149 12.65 7.06 3.24
N THR A 150 12.32 6.47 4.38
CA THR A 150 11.51 5.26 4.45
C THR A 150 10.45 5.32 5.54
N PHE A 151 9.40 4.52 5.40
CA PHE A 151 8.33 4.40 6.38
C PHE A 151 8.85 4.12 7.80
N GLU A 152 9.84 3.23 7.96
CA GLU A 152 10.39 2.89 9.27
C GLU A 152 11.13 4.06 9.92
N ILE A 153 11.81 4.89 9.13
CA ILE A 153 12.45 6.12 9.62
C ILE A 153 11.39 7.09 10.12
N CYS A 154 10.33 7.29 9.36
CA CYS A 154 9.21 8.14 9.75
C CYS A 154 8.56 7.65 11.04
N VAL A 155 8.23 6.35 11.10
CA VAL A 155 7.64 5.74 12.31
C VAL A 155 8.57 5.88 13.51
N TYR A 156 9.88 5.64 13.36
CA TYR A 156 10.84 5.80 14.45
C TYR A 156 10.92 7.24 14.94
N GLN A 157 11.07 8.20 14.04
CA GLN A 157 11.25 9.61 14.41
C GLN A 157 10.00 10.21 15.09
N ASP A 158 8.81 9.82 14.63
CA ASP A 158 7.56 10.27 15.20
C ASP A 158 7.19 9.53 16.51
N ASN A 159 7.86 8.40 16.82
CA ASN A 159 7.59 7.54 17.97
C ASN A 159 8.86 7.15 18.74
N THR A 160 9.87 8.02 18.79
CA THR A 160 11.21 7.71 19.33
C THR A 160 11.15 7.13 20.75
N ALA A 161 10.37 7.75 21.65
CA ALA A 161 10.29 7.30 23.04
C ALA A 161 9.73 5.88 23.19
N GLN A 162 8.70 5.54 22.41
CA GLN A 162 8.06 4.23 22.40
C GLN A 162 8.98 3.18 21.77
N CYS A 163 9.61 3.53 20.64
CA CYS A 163 10.55 2.65 19.96
C CYS A 163 11.78 2.35 20.83
N ASP A 164 12.36 3.36 21.45
CA ASP A 164 13.53 3.20 22.35
C ASP A 164 13.20 2.32 23.54
N LYS A 165 12.02 2.48 24.13
CA LYS A 165 11.54 1.62 25.23
C LYS A 165 11.35 0.17 24.80
N LEU A 166 10.70 -0.07 23.66
CA LEU A 166 10.38 -1.41 23.20
C LEU A 166 11.58 -2.18 22.66
N PHE A 167 12.51 -1.50 22.03
CA PHE A 167 13.70 -2.10 21.42
C PHE A 167 14.98 -1.82 22.18
N ALA A 168 14.90 -1.51 23.49
CA ALA A 168 16.05 -1.28 24.35
C ALA A 168 17.03 -2.46 24.34
N GLU A 169 16.48 -3.69 24.31
CA GLU A 169 17.22 -4.95 24.35
C GLU A 169 17.13 -5.71 23.03
N GLY A 170 18.00 -6.68 22.81
CA GLY A 170 17.95 -7.59 21.64
C GLY A 170 18.51 -7.03 20.33
N ARG A 171 18.86 -5.75 20.27
CA ARG A 171 19.37 -5.07 19.05
C ARG A 171 20.90 -5.18 18.86
N ARG A 172 21.59 -5.85 19.78
CA ARG A 172 23.07 -5.96 19.80
C ARG A 172 23.71 -4.56 19.80
N SER A 173 24.57 -4.28 18.81
CA SER A 173 25.26 -2.97 18.65
C SER A 173 24.52 -1.98 17.74
N LEU A 174 23.33 -2.31 17.27
CA LEU A 174 22.56 -1.44 16.38
C LEU A 174 21.90 -0.30 17.17
N THR A 175 21.73 0.87 16.54
CA THR A 175 20.75 1.85 17.01
C THR A 175 19.35 1.28 16.92
N VAL A 176 18.37 1.86 17.60
CA VAL A 176 16.97 1.43 17.48
C VAL A 176 16.46 1.59 16.05
N GLN A 177 16.78 2.72 15.41
CA GLN A 177 16.42 2.95 14.01
C GLN A 177 17.03 1.91 13.07
N ASP A 178 18.33 1.61 13.20
CA ASP A 178 18.98 0.58 12.38
C ASP A 178 18.39 -0.81 12.62
N TYR A 179 17.99 -1.10 13.85
CA TYR A 179 17.31 -2.36 14.17
C TYR A 179 15.97 -2.45 13.45
N MET A 180 15.16 -1.38 13.49
CA MET A 180 13.87 -1.33 12.80
C MET A 180 14.03 -1.47 11.29
N LEU A 181 14.98 -0.75 10.68
CA LEU A 181 15.29 -0.86 9.24
C LEU A 181 15.70 -2.27 8.81
N LYS A 182 16.43 -3.01 9.66
CA LYS A 182 16.86 -4.39 9.38
C LYS A 182 15.79 -5.44 9.67
N ASN A 183 14.79 -5.11 10.49
CA ASN A 183 13.77 -6.03 10.96
C ASN A 183 12.36 -5.46 10.78
N LYS A 184 12.11 -4.88 9.61
CA LYS A 184 10.92 -4.08 9.27
C LYS A 184 9.60 -4.70 9.78
N SER A 185 9.22 -5.87 9.26
CA SER A 185 7.96 -6.53 9.62
C SER A 185 7.89 -6.93 11.10
N GLN A 186 9.03 -7.37 11.69
CA GLN A 186 9.08 -7.74 13.10
C GLN A 186 8.93 -6.53 14.01
N ALA A 187 9.58 -5.42 13.68
CA ALA A 187 9.44 -4.16 14.43
C ALA A 187 8.00 -3.63 14.35
N ALA A 188 7.41 -3.62 13.17
CA ALA A 188 6.02 -3.24 12.95
C ALA A 188 5.06 -4.12 13.79
N PHE A 189 5.25 -5.43 13.79
CA PHE A 189 4.43 -6.35 14.59
C PHE A 189 4.55 -6.09 16.09
N VAL A 190 5.75 -5.83 16.61
CA VAL A 190 5.95 -5.50 18.02
C VAL A 190 5.27 -4.18 18.39
N LEU A 191 5.40 -3.15 17.54
CA LEU A 191 4.73 -1.85 17.73
C LEU A 191 3.22 -2.00 17.75
N ALA A 192 2.64 -2.68 16.75
CA ALA A 192 1.20 -2.92 16.68
C ALA A 192 0.66 -3.70 17.89
N SER A 193 1.44 -4.68 18.38
CA SER A 193 1.00 -5.57 19.46
C SER A 193 1.17 -5.00 20.86
N LYS A 194 2.19 -4.13 21.08
CA LYS A 194 2.58 -3.70 22.44
C LYS A 194 2.46 -2.20 22.68
N ALA A 195 2.32 -1.40 21.64
CA ALA A 195 2.27 0.06 21.74
C ALA A 195 1.18 0.67 20.85
N SER A 196 0.19 -0.11 20.42
CA SER A 196 -0.88 0.37 19.54
C SER A 196 -1.54 1.66 20.04
N ASP A 197 -1.72 1.81 21.35
CA ASP A 197 -2.36 2.98 21.94
C ASP A 197 -1.41 4.18 22.10
N GLU A 198 -0.10 3.94 22.11
CA GLU A 198 0.93 4.95 22.40
C GLU A 198 1.55 5.55 21.14
N ILE A 199 1.59 4.80 20.02
CA ILE A 199 2.22 5.26 18.77
C ILE A 199 1.31 6.20 17.97
N VAL A 200 1.91 7.08 17.19
CA VAL A 200 1.20 7.98 16.26
C VAL A 200 1.55 7.64 14.82
N ALA A 201 0.60 7.90 13.90
CA ALA A 201 0.86 7.74 12.48
C ALA A 201 1.86 8.80 11.98
N PRO A 202 2.71 8.47 11.00
CA PRO A 202 3.48 9.47 10.27
C PRO A 202 2.58 10.57 9.71
N SER A 203 3.12 11.80 9.63
CA SER A 203 2.33 13.02 9.36
C SER A 203 2.04 13.31 7.87
N TYR A 204 2.36 12.40 6.97
CA TYR A 204 2.13 12.54 5.50
C TYR A 204 0.97 11.73 4.98
#